data_bed267b279841efe5dc1778d7c271a26
#
_entry.id   bed267b279841efe5dc1778d7c271a26
#
_cell.length_a   1.000
_cell.length_b   1.000
_cell.length_c   1.000
_cell.angle_alpha   90.00
_cell.angle_beta   90.00
_cell.angle_gamma   90.00
#
_symmetry.space_group_name_H-M   'P 1'
#
loop_
_entity.id
_entity.type
_entity.pdbx_description
1 polymer ?
#
loop_
_entity_poly.entity_id
_entity_poly.type
_entity_poly.pdbx_seq_one_letter_code
_entity_poly.pdbx_strand_id
1 'polypeptide(L)'
;MIVKKMPILQGFPDFESVKFFTGKFFQKYNFSPVFYDIETTGLSRNSTFLYLIGAAAIEDETWYLYQWMAENAGEEETILRIFSQFLQDFDYTVSYNGNNFDQPYLENKYEKYQIPSPFEGKKSLDLYLTLKPLKSLLKLSAMKQPCMEEFLGIRDRIYTDGKECIRLYKEFLKKRDKNIADIVLGHNLEDVLGLGKIYQMLGYLCLTDCEFDVTYAELDDENLLLGLELPCEIPVEFSNGNGDFYLTG
;
A
#
# COMPACT_ATOMS: atom_id res chain seq x y z
N MET A 1 19.88 10.56 -11.74
CA MET A 1 18.88 9.85 -10.91
C MET A 1 18.79 10.54 -9.55
N ILE A 2 17.58 10.85 -9.11
CA ILE A 2 17.32 11.39 -7.76
C ILE A 2 17.05 10.21 -6.83
N VAL A 3 17.73 10.20 -5.68
CA VAL A 3 17.54 9.20 -4.62
C VAL A 3 17.18 9.93 -3.33
N LYS A 4 16.10 9.49 -2.69
CA LYS A 4 15.70 9.97 -1.35
C LYS A 4 15.57 8.80 -0.39
N LYS A 5 15.99 9.02 0.86
CA LYS A 5 15.69 8.17 2.03
C LYS A 5 15.27 9.08 3.17
N MET A 6 14.16 8.79 3.82
CA MET A 6 13.68 9.56 4.96
C MET A 6 12.90 8.68 5.95
N PRO A 7 12.97 8.96 7.25
CA PRO A 7 12.17 8.24 8.22
C PRO A 7 10.68 8.58 8.07
N ILE A 8 9.82 7.59 8.28
CA ILE A 8 8.37 7.75 8.39
C ILE A 8 8.02 7.77 9.88
N LEU A 9 7.57 8.92 10.37
CA LEU A 9 7.35 9.12 11.80
C LEU A 9 5.96 8.69 12.28
N GLN A 10 5.00 8.53 11.38
CA GLN A 10 3.62 8.15 11.70
C GLN A 10 2.87 7.61 10.49
N GLY A 11 1.76 6.92 10.73
CA GLY A 11 0.84 6.45 9.69
C GLY A 11 1.19 5.10 9.09
N PHE A 12 2.29 4.46 9.53
CA PHE A 12 2.61 3.08 9.19
C PHE A 12 2.24 2.14 10.33
N PRO A 13 1.95 0.86 10.05
CA PRO A 13 1.61 -0.11 11.08
C PRO A 13 2.77 -0.29 12.06
N ASP A 14 2.43 -0.55 13.33
CA ASP A 14 3.41 -0.95 14.32
C ASP A 14 3.93 -2.37 14.04
N PHE A 15 4.99 -2.74 14.73
CA PHE A 15 5.66 -4.01 14.51
C PHE A 15 4.79 -5.23 14.87
N GLU A 16 3.97 -5.14 15.92
CA GLU A 16 3.10 -6.23 16.33
C GLU A 16 1.96 -6.45 15.34
N SER A 17 1.38 -5.37 14.80
CA SER A 17 0.41 -5.44 13.70
C SER A 17 0.99 -6.11 12.46
N VAL A 18 2.21 -5.74 12.06
CA VAL A 18 2.91 -6.39 10.92
C VAL A 18 3.09 -7.87 11.18
N LYS A 19 3.56 -8.24 12.37
CA LYS A 19 3.79 -9.64 12.77
C LYS A 19 2.48 -10.44 12.80
N PHE A 20 1.41 -9.85 13.34
CA PHE A 20 0.10 -10.48 13.38
C PHE A 20 -0.41 -10.80 11.98
N PHE A 21 -0.45 -9.83 11.06
CA PHE A 21 -0.95 -10.03 9.70
C PHE A 21 -0.01 -10.92 8.87
N THR A 22 1.29 -10.85 9.09
CA THR A 22 2.25 -11.79 8.47
C THR A 22 1.95 -13.23 8.90
N GLY A 23 1.69 -13.45 10.18
CA GLY A 23 1.24 -14.74 10.72
C GLY A 23 -0.08 -15.20 10.09
N LYS A 24 -1.07 -14.31 10.03
CA LYS A 24 -2.40 -14.58 9.46
C LYS A 24 -2.34 -14.96 7.98
N PHE A 25 -1.63 -14.21 7.15
CA PHE A 25 -1.64 -14.43 5.69
C PHE A 25 -0.60 -15.45 5.21
N PHE A 26 0.53 -15.55 5.89
CA PHE A 26 1.65 -16.37 5.40
C PHE A 26 2.06 -17.52 6.31
N GLN A 27 1.41 -17.64 7.50
CA GLN A 27 1.72 -18.64 8.53
C GLN A 27 3.20 -18.59 8.99
N LYS A 28 3.79 -17.39 8.98
CA LYS A 28 5.16 -17.11 9.41
C LYS A 28 5.20 -15.79 10.16
N TYR A 29 6.05 -15.70 11.19
CA TYR A 29 6.06 -14.56 12.10
C TYR A 29 7.29 -13.64 11.94
N ASN A 30 8.29 -14.07 11.18
CA ASN A 30 9.53 -13.33 10.97
C ASN A 30 9.71 -12.98 9.49
N PHE A 31 8.67 -12.47 8.85
CA PHE A 31 8.73 -12.03 7.47
C PHE A 31 8.85 -10.51 7.42
N SER A 32 9.81 -10.03 6.65
CA SER A 32 10.04 -8.61 6.44
C SER A 32 9.24 -8.10 5.24
N PRO A 33 8.28 -7.18 5.46
CA PRO A 33 7.53 -6.54 4.38
C PRO A 33 8.32 -5.43 3.72
N VAL A 34 8.04 -5.23 2.43
CA VAL A 34 8.30 -3.97 1.75
C VAL A 34 7.01 -3.47 1.09
N PHE A 35 6.61 -2.27 1.42
CA PHE A 35 5.53 -1.57 0.74
C PHE A 35 6.11 -0.87 -0.47
N TYR A 36 5.44 -0.91 -1.62
CA TYR A 36 5.94 -0.22 -2.79
C TYR A 36 4.82 0.24 -3.73
N ASP A 37 5.14 1.28 -4.49
CA ASP A 37 4.34 1.87 -5.54
C ASP A 37 5.23 2.36 -6.68
N ILE A 38 4.75 2.33 -7.92
CA ILE A 38 5.52 2.75 -9.09
C ILE A 38 4.84 3.85 -9.89
N GLU A 39 5.67 4.71 -10.49
CA GLU A 39 5.23 5.73 -11.41
C GLU A 39 5.75 5.48 -12.81
N THR A 40 4.85 5.52 -13.78
CA THR A 40 5.14 5.22 -15.17
C THR A 40 4.63 6.30 -16.10
N THR A 41 5.20 6.43 -17.29
CA THR A 41 4.76 7.42 -18.28
C THR A 41 3.46 7.04 -18.99
N GLY A 42 2.83 5.94 -18.58
CA GLY A 42 1.52 5.45 -19.05
C GLY A 42 1.32 3.97 -18.76
N LEU A 43 0.15 3.44 -19.08
CA LEU A 43 -0.28 2.10 -18.68
C LEU A 43 0.33 0.94 -19.47
N SER A 44 0.86 1.21 -20.66
CA SER A 44 1.39 0.16 -21.54
C SER A 44 2.83 -0.20 -21.19
N ARG A 45 3.03 -1.33 -20.51
CA ARG A 45 4.34 -1.82 -20.06
C ARG A 45 5.38 -1.96 -21.20
N ASN A 46 4.94 -2.16 -22.45
CA ASN A 46 5.82 -2.32 -23.59
C ASN A 46 6.27 -0.99 -24.20
N SER A 47 5.45 0.06 -24.16
CA SER A 47 5.68 1.33 -24.87
C SER A 47 5.90 2.53 -23.96
N THR A 48 5.71 2.37 -22.67
CA THR A 48 5.96 3.41 -21.67
C THR A 48 7.15 3.05 -20.80
N PHE A 49 7.59 3.98 -19.96
CA PHE A 49 8.75 3.75 -19.17
C PHE A 49 8.51 4.07 -17.67
N LEU A 50 9.18 3.31 -16.81
CA LEU A 50 9.18 3.49 -15.38
C LEU A 50 10.10 4.67 -15.03
N TYR A 51 9.59 5.64 -14.28
CA TYR A 51 10.41 6.78 -13.90
C TYR A 51 10.61 6.95 -12.40
N LEU A 52 9.81 6.30 -11.58
CA LEU A 52 9.94 6.40 -10.13
C LEU A 52 9.47 5.09 -9.48
N ILE A 53 10.21 4.63 -8.51
CA ILE A 53 9.76 3.63 -7.54
C ILE A 53 9.84 4.27 -6.16
N GLY A 54 8.74 4.20 -5.41
CA GLY A 54 8.70 4.46 -3.98
C GLY A 54 8.57 3.17 -3.21
N ALA A 55 9.32 3.03 -2.13
CA ALA A 55 9.22 1.88 -1.23
C ALA A 55 9.32 2.30 0.23
N ALA A 56 8.64 1.57 1.11
CA ALA A 56 8.81 1.73 2.55
C ALA A 56 9.16 0.39 3.20
N ALA A 57 10.15 0.41 4.07
CA ALA A 57 10.66 -0.77 4.77
C ALA A 57 11.10 -0.41 6.20
N ILE A 58 11.16 -1.43 7.06
CA ILE A 58 11.61 -1.29 8.44
C ILE A 58 13.13 -1.50 8.49
N GLU A 59 13.83 -0.55 9.11
CA GLU A 59 15.22 -0.67 9.53
C GLU A 59 15.32 -0.24 10.99
N ASP A 60 15.94 -1.05 11.83
CA ASP A 60 16.15 -0.75 13.25
C ASP A 60 14.87 -0.23 13.94
N GLU A 61 13.75 -0.96 13.78
CA GLU A 61 12.43 -0.64 14.34
C GLU A 61 11.81 0.68 13.84
N THR A 62 12.36 1.28 12.79
CA THR A 62 11.87 2.52 12.19
C THR A 62 11.51 2.29 10.72
N TRP A 63 10.37 2.80 10.33
CA TRP A 63 9.99 2.82 8.92
C TRP A 63 10.75 3.90 8.16
N TYR A 64 11.30 3.53 7.01
CA TYR A 64 11.94 4.45 6.08
C TYR A 64 11.27 4.40 4.72
N LEU A 65 11.05 5.58 4.15
CA LEU A 65 10.70 5.74 2.74
C LEU A 65 11.98 5.81 1.91
N TYR A 66 11.97 5.11 0.79
CA TYR A 66 12.97 5.15 -0.28
C TYR A 66 12.31 5.59 -1.57
N GLN A 67 12.95 6.46 -2.32
CA GLN A 67 12.49 6.86 -3.65
C GLN A 67 13.67 6.90 -4.62
N TRP A 68 13.47 6.31 -5.79
CA TRP A 68 14.43 6.30 -6.89
C TRP A 68 13.75 6.86 -8.13
N MET A 69 14.07 8.11 -8.52
CA MET A 69 13.46 8.80 -9.65
C MET A 69 14.48 8.99 -10.78
N ALA A 70 14.11 8.57 -11.98
CA ALA A 70 14.89 8.77 -13.19
C ALA A 70 14.89 10.26 -13.60
N GLU A 71 16.06 10.80 -13.92
CA GLU A 71 16.20 12.12 -14.54
C GLU A 71 16.25 12.05 -16.07
N ASN A 72 16.35 10.84 -16.62
CA ASN A 72 16.27 10.58 -18.05
C ASN A 72 15.89 9.11 -18.32
N ALA A 73 15.45 8.80 -19.53
CA ALA A 73 14.99 7.47 -19.89
C ALA A 73 16.08 6.38 -19.79
N GLY A 74 17.35 6.74 -19.88
CA GLY A 74 18.47 5.80 -19.75
C GLY A 74 18.68 5.28 -18.32
N GLU A 75 18.01 5.88 -17.33
CA GLU A 75 18.13 5.48 -15.92
C GLU A 75 17.05 4.46 -15.50
N GLU A 76 16.10 4.08 -16.38
CA GLU A 76 15.10 3.04 -16.09
C GLU A 76 15.78 1.74 -15.63
N GLU A 77 16.79 1.27 -16.36
CA GLU A 77 17.54 0.06 -16.00
C GLU A 77 18.26 0.18 -14.66
N THR A 78 18.82 1.35 -14.38
CA THR A 78 19.54 1.59 -13.11
C THR A 78 18.60 1.49 -11.92
N ILE A 79 17.41 2.11 -12.00
CA ILE A 79 16.39 2.04 -10.96
C ILE A 79 15.94 0.59 -10.73
N LEU A 80 15.71 -0.15 -11.80
CA LEU A 80 15.30 -1.56 -11.72
C LEU A 80 16.36 -2.42 -11.03
N ARG A 81 17.64 -2.22 -11.32
CA ARG A 81 18.75 -2.96 -10.68
C ARG A 81 18.83 -2.63 -9.18
N ILE A 82 18.72 -1.35 -8.83
CA ILE A 82 18.73 -0.92 -7.42
C ILE A 82 17.55 -1.52 -6.67
N PHE A 83 16.34 -1.44 -7.25
CA PHE A 83 15.15 -1.99 -6.62
C PHE A 83 15.20 -3.52 -6.54
N SER A 84 15.74 -4.20 -7.57
CA SER A 84 15.95 -5.65 -7.52
C SER A 84 16.89 -6.06 -6.38
N GLN A 85 17.97 -5.31 -6.17
CA GLN A 85 18.89 -5.56 -5.06
C GLN A 85 18.22 -5.25 -3.71
N PHE A 86 17.53 -4.13 -3.60
CA PHE A 86 16.80 -3.74 -2.40
C PHE A 86 15.79 -4.80 -1.97
N LEU A 87 15.03 -5.36 -2.92
CA LEU A 87 14.02 -6.38 -2.63
C LEU A 87 14.61 -7.69 -2.09
N GLN A 88 15.91 -7.96 -2.24
CA GLN A 88 16.51 -9.23 -1.77
C GLN A 88 16.42 -9.40 -0.25
N ASP A 89 16.39 -8.31 0.49
CA ASP A 89 16.35 -8.30 1.95
C ASP A 89 14.94 -8.51 2.54
N PHE A 90 13.90 -8.64 1.68
CA PHE A 90 12.52 -8.72 2.11
C PHE A 90 11.85 -10.02 1.64
N ASP A 91 10.90 -10.51 2.44
CA ASP A 91 10.22 -11.78 2.20
C ASP A 91 8.93 -11.63 1.38
N TYR A 92 8.23 -10.51 1.55
CA TYR A 92 7.00 -10.23 0.82
C TYR A 92 6.83 -8.75 0.50
N THR A 93 6.02 -8.50 -0.52
CA THR A 93 5.67 -7.15 -0.96
C THR A 93 4.25 -6.80 -0.56
N VAL A 94 4.02 -5.53 -0.25
CA VAL A 94 2.70 -4.94 -0.02
C VAL A 94 2.47 -3.84 -1.04
N SER A 95 1.33 -3.88 -1.74
CA SER A 95 0.96 -2.91 -2.77
C SER A 95 -0.54 -2.71 -2.84
N TYR A 96 -1.02 -1.71 -3.58
CA TYR A 96 -2.44 -1.51 -3.87
C TYR A 96 -2.75 -1.80 -5.33
N ASN A 97 -3.44 -2.90 -5.60
CA ASN A 97 -3.71 -3.41 -6.95
C ASN A 97 -2.42 -3.75 -7.75
N GLY A 98 -1.31 -3.94 -7.05
CA GLY A 98 -0.01 -4.17 -7.65
C GLY A 98 0.11 -5.50 -8.38
N ASN A 99 -0.65 -6.51 -7.98
CA ASN A 99 -0.70 -7.80 -8.67
C ASN A 99 -1.27 -7.67 -10.10
N ASN A 100 -2.05 -6.62 -10.38
CA ASN A 100 -2.62 -6.37 -11.69
C ASN A 100 -1.83 -5.34 -12.51
N PHE A 101 -1.07 -4.45 -11.85
CA PHE A 101 -0.37 -3.38 -12.56
C PHE A 101 1.14 -3.33 -12.23
N ASP A 102 1.53 -3.01 -11.00
CA ASP A 102 2.92 -2.70 -10.64
C ASP A 102 3.85 -3.88 -10.87
N GLN A 103 3.54 -5.03 -10.29
CA GLN A 103 4.38 -6.22 -10.42
C GLN A 103 4.47 -6.70 -11.88
N PRO A 104 3.37 -6.90 -12.65
CA PRO A 104 3.48 -7.26 -14.06
C PRO A 104 4.17 -6.20 -14.93
N TYR A 105 4.11 -4.92 -14.54
CA TYR A 105 4.85 -3.88 -15.22
C TYR A 105 6.36 -4.02 -14.98
N LEU A 106 6.75 -4.18 -13.73
CA LEU A 106 8.15 -4.39 -13.34
C LEU A 106 8.72 -5.69 -13.95
N GLU A 107 7.98 -6.79 -13.91
CA GLU A 107 8.39 -8.07 -14.52
C GLU A 107 8.69 -7.91 -16.01
N ASN A 108 7.82 -7.21 -16.76
CA ASN A 108 8.07 -6.92 -18.18
C ASN A 108 9.36 -6.09 -18.38
N LYS A 109 9.66 -5.15 -17.46
CA LYS A 109 10.89 -4.37 -17.54
C LYS A 109 12.12 -5.18 -17.15
N TYR A 110 12.03 -6.05 -16.14
CA TYR A 110 13.13 -6.97 -15.79
C TYR A 110 13.47 -7.90 -16.96
N GLU A 111 12.45 -8.46 -17.61
CA GLU A 111 12.64 -9.27 -18.83
C GLU A 111 13.32 -8.47 -19.96
N LYS A 112 12.82 -7.26 -20.25
CA LYS A 112 13.39 -6.37 -21.27
C LYS A 112 14.88 -6.09 -21.06
N TYR A 113 15.30 -5.86 -19.83
CA TYR A 113 16.69 -5.55 -19.47
C TYR A 113 17.52 -6.78 -19.06
N GLN A 114 16.97 -7.99 -19.19
CA GLN A 114 17.63 -9.24 -18.81
C GLN A 114 18.13 -9.24 -17.34
N ILE A 115 17.33 -8.66 -16.46
CA ILE A 115 17.55 -8.66 -15.03
C ILE A 115 16.70 -9.79 -14.43
N PRO A 116 17.25 -10.68 -13.60
CA PRO A 116 16.47 -11.69 -12.89
C PRO A 116 15.35 -11.02 -12.07
N SER A 117 14.13 -11.59 -12.13
CA SER A 117 13.02 -11.05 -11.36
C SER A 117 13.29 -11.14 -9.85
N PRO A 118 13.19 -10.03 -9.11
CA PRO A 118 13.34 -10.06 -7.67
C PRO A 118 12.10 -10.60 -6.95
N PHE A 119 11.00 -10.84 -7.66
CA PHE A 119 9.73 -11.32 -7.09
C PHE A 119 9.67 -12.86 -7.01
N GLU A 120 10.58 -13.56 -7.67
CA GLU A 120 10.62 -15.01 -7.65
C GLU A 120 10.76 -15.53 -6.20
N GLY A 121 9.82 -16.39 -5.80
CA GLY A 121 9.76 -16.96 -4.45
C GLY A 121 9.22 -16.01 -3.36
N LYS A 122 8.98 -14.73 -3.66
CA LYS A 122 8.38 -13.78 -2.72
C LYS A 122 6.86 -13.91 -2.69
N LYS A 123 6.29 -13.61 -1.53
CA LYS A 123 4.84 -13.47 -1.38
C LYS A 123 4.42 -12.05 -1.74
N SER A 124 3.16 -11.89 -2.13
CA SER A 124 2.55 -10.57 -2.40
C SER A 124 1.28 -10.43 -1.60
N LEU A 125 1.15 -9.34 -0.87
CA LEU A 125 -0.07 -8.90 -0.21
C LEU A 125 -0.63 -7.69 -0.98
N ASP A 126 -1.60 -7.96 -1.86
CA ASP A 126 -2.30 -6.91 -2.60
C ASP A 126 -3.49 -6.41 -1.78
N LEU A 127 -3.38 -5.20 -1.22
CA LEU A 127 -4.39 -4.62 -0.35
C LEU A 127 -5.75 -4.43 -1.06
N TYR A 128 -5.75 -4.11 -2.37
CA TYR A 128 -7.00 -4.01 -3.13
C TYR A 128 -7.75 -5.34 -3.16
N LEU A 129 -7.05 -6.44 -3.45
CA LEU A 129 -7.65 -7.77 -3.54
C LEU A 129 -8.07 -8.27 -2.16
N THR A 130 -7.22 -8.08 -1.16
CA THR A 130 -7.41 -8.57 0.21
C THR A 130 -8.56 -7.84 0.92
N LEU A 131 -8.69 -6.51 0.72
CA LEU A 131 -9.74 -5.70 1.36
C LEU A 131 -11.07 -5.69 0.60
N LYS A 132 -11.13 -6.28 -0.60
CA LYS A 132 -12.33 -6.30 -1.43
C LYS A 132 -13.59 -6.83 -0.71
N PRO A 133 -13.52 -7.86 0.16
CA PRO A 133 -14.68 -8.33 0.93
C PRO A 133 -15.28 -7.26 1.85
N LEU A 134 -14.47 -6.31 2.32
CA LEU A 134 -14.90 -5.26 3.25
C LEU A 134 -15.75 -4.16 2.60
N LYS A 135 -15.83 -4.11 1.27
CA LYS A 135 -16.55 -3.02 0.56
C LYS A 135 -17.98 -2.81 1.07
N SER A 136 -18.73 -3.89 1.24
CA SER A 136 -20.11 -3.82 1.72
C SER A 136 -20.18 -3.54 3.21
N LEU A 137 -19.32 -4.19 4.00
CA LEU A 137 -19.27 -4.04 5.45
C LEU A 137 -18.99 -2.57 5.84
N LEU A 138 -18.00 -1.95 5.21
CA LEU A 138 -17.59 -0.58 5.50
C LEU A 138 -18.31 0.47 4.63
N LYS A 139 -19.29 0.08 3.82
CA LYS A 139 -20.06 0.96 2.92
C LYS A 139 -19.18 1.83 2.01
N LEU A 140 -18.06 1.28 1.54
CA LEU A 140 -17.10 2.00 0.71
C LEU A 140 -17.69 2.34 -0.66
N SER A 141 -17.58 3.59 -1.09
CA SER A 141 -18.11 4.07 -2.37
C SER A 141 -17.44 3.37 -3.57
N ALA A 142 -16.14 3.16 -3.48
CA ALA A 142 -15.33 2.42 -4.46
C ALA A 142 -14.13 1.78 -3.79
N MET A 143 -13.49 0.83 -4.52
CA MET A 143 -12.25 0.18 -4.09
C MET A 143 -11.01 0.87 -4.69
N LYS A 144 -11.01 2.20 -4.81
CA LYS A 144 -9.81 2.96 -5.21
C LYS A 144 -9.06 3.42 -3.97
N GLN A 145 -7.74 3.52 -4.06
CA GLN A 145 -6.92 3.97 -2.95
C GLN A 145 -7.42 5.29 -2.32
N PRO A 146 -7.75 6.34 -3.08
CA PRO A 146 -8.32 7.55 -2.49
C PRO A 146 -9.63 7.35 -1.70
N CYS A 147 -10.46 6.37 -2.08
CA CYS A 147 -11.69 6.07 -1.33
C CYS A 147 -11.41 5.36 0.00
N MET A 148 -10.37 4.53 0.05
CA MET A 148 -9.89 3.95 1.31
C MET A 148 -9.33 5.03 2.22
N GLU A 149 -8.54 5.94 1.67
CA GLU A 149 -7.96 7.06 2.40
C GLU A 149 -9.06 8.00 2.93
N GLU A 150 -10.09 8.30 2.14
CA GLU A 150 -11.24 9.09 2.57
C GLU A 150 -11.98 8.41 3.74
N PHE A 151 -12.19 7.10 3.68
CA PHE A 151 -12.77 6.32 4.78
C PHE A 151 -11.92 6.42 6.06
N LEU A 152 -10.61 6.39 5.93
CA LEU A 152 -9.66 6.58 7.03
C LEU A 152 -9.53 8.04 7.50
N GLY A 153 -10.33 8.97 6.95
CA GLY A 153 -10.27 10.38 7.30
C GLY A 153 -9.09 11.15 6.71
N ILE A 154 -8.36 10.54 5.76
CA ILE A 154 -7.24 11.17 5.07
C ILE A 154 -7.81 12.04 3.95
N ARG A 155 -7.80 13.36 4.13
CA ARG A 155 -8.37 14.32 3.17
C ARG A 155 -7.34 15.27 2.57
N ASP A 156 -6.14 15.25 3.09
CA ASP A 156 -5.13 16.29 2.84
C ASP A 156 -4.07 15.83 1.83
N ARG A 157 -4.49 15.17 0.73
CA ARG A 157 -3.58 14.99 -0.39
C ARG A 157 -3.24 16.35 -0.98
N ILE A 158 -1.98 16.71 -0.93
CA ILE A 158 -1.44 17.98 -1.40
C ILE A 158 -1.04 17.87 -2.87
N TYR A 159 -0.63 16.66 -3.27
CA TYR A 159 -0.06 16.43 -4.59
C TYR A 159 -1.12 15.98 -5.60
N THR A 160 -0.85 16.22 -6.84
CA THR A 160 -1.75 16.10 -7.98
C THR A 160 -2.14 14.65 -8.30
N ASP A 161 -3.06 14.44 -9.24
CA ASP A 161 -3.41 13.10 -9.72
C ASP A 161 -2.30 12.50 -10.64
N GLY A 162 -2.34 11.18 -10.84
CA GLY A 162 -1.31 10.47 -11.60
C GLY A 162 -1.16 10.93 -13.06
N LYS A 163 -2.23 11.46 -13.71
CA LYS A 163 -2.13 12.00 -15.09
C LYS A 163 -1.36 13.31 -15.09
N GLU A 164 -1.65 14.18 -14.14
CA GLU A 164 -0.93 15.42 -13.97
C GLU A 164 0.52 15.15 -13.54
N CYS A 165 0.76 14.14 -12.70
CA CYS A 165 2.10 13.71 -12.32
C CYS A 165 2.95 13.30 -13.54
N ILE A 166 2.38 12.54 -14.48
CA ILE A 166 3.03 12.21 -15.76
C ILE A 166 3.37 13.46 -16.57
N ARG A 167 2.46 14.44 -16.62
CA ARG A 167 2.69 15.72 -17.32
C ARG A 167 3.85 16.49 -16.68
N LEU A 168 3.84 16.60 -15.36
CA LEU A 168 4.88 17.28 -14.58
C LEU A 168 6.23 16.57 -14.73
N TYR A 169 6.27 15.26 -14.71
CA TYR A 169 7.51 14.52 -14.95
C TYR A 169 8.08 14.80 -16.35
N LYS A 170 7.26 14.82 -17.41
CA LYS A 170 7.70 15.21 -18.76
C LYS A 170 8.19 16.66 -18.84
N GLU A 171 7.63 17.55 -18.05
CA GLU A 171 8.08 18.93 -17.91
C GLU A 171 9.42 19.01 -17.18
N PHE A 172 9.58 18.25 -16.09
CA PHE A 172 10.85 18.11 -15.37
C PHE A 172 11.98 17.61 -16.28
N LEU A 173 11.72 16.64 -17.15
CA LEU A 173 12.74 16.17 -18.11
C LEU A 173 13.25 17.28 -19.03
N LYS A 174 12.42 18.28 -19.35
CA LYS A 174 12.78 19.42 -20.21
C LYS A 174 13.45 20.54 -19.45
N LYS A 175 12.89 20.93 -18.31
CA LYS A 175 13.27 22.13 -17.56
C LYS A 175 14.31 21.87 -16.48
N ARG A 176 14.40 20.66 -15.96
CA ARG A 176 15.24 20.29 -14.82
C ARG A 176 14.92 21.11 -13.56
N ASP A 177 13.67 21.54 -13.43
CA ASP A 177 13.21 22.34 -12.29
C ASP A 177 13.02 21.42 -11.07
N LYS A 178 13.74 21.74 -10.01
CA LYS A 178 13.70 20.96 -8.76
C LYS A 178 12.31 21.00 -8.10
N ASN A 179 11.59 22.11 -8.19
CA ASN A 179 10.24 22.20 -7.61
C ASN A 179 9.27 21.23 -8.29
N ILE A 180 9.39 21.06 -9.61
CA ILE A 180 8.60 20.08 -10.33
C ILE A 180 8.96 18.64 -9.91
N ALA A 181 10.25 18.35 -9.72
CA ALA A 181 10.70 17.06 -9.22
C ALA A 181 10.15 16.78 -7.82
N ASP A 182 10.15 17.78 -6.94
CA ASP A 182 9.63 17.64 -5.57
C ASP A 182 8.10 17.37 -5.55
N ILE A 183 7.32 17.93 -6.49
CA ILE A 183 5.90 17.61 -6.65
C ILE A 183 5.71 16.14 -7.09
N VAL A 184 6.48 15.67 -8.07
CA VAL A 184 6.42 14.29 -8.56
C VAL A 184 6.79 13.29 -7.47
N LEU A 185 7.86 13.56 -6.71
CA LEU A 185 8.28 12.75 -5.57
C LEU A 185 7.25 12.79 -4.44
N GLY A 186 6.62 13.95 -4.22
CA GLY A 186 5.58 14.13 -3.21
C GLY A 186 4.33 13.30 -3.51
N HIS A 187 3.91 13.19 -4.77
CA HIS A 187 2.79 12.35 -5.17
C HIS A 187 3.03 10.87 -4.78
N ASN A 188 4.15 10.31 -5.22
CA ASN A 188 4.52 8.95 -4.87
C ASN A 188 4.74 8.74 -3.36
N LEU A 189 5.27 9.75 -2.65
CA LEU A 189 5.35 9.74 -1.19
C LEU A 189 3.96 9.53 -0.57
N GLU A 190 2.95 10.30 -1.01
CA GLU A 190 1.58 10.19 -0.51
C GLU A 190 0.98 8.80 -0.81
N ASP A 191 1.24 8.24 -2.00
CA ASP A 191 0.76 6.90 -2.36
C ASP A 191 1.38 5.83 -1.46
N VAL A 192 2.69 5.87 -1.20
CA VAL A 192 3.34 4.91 -0.31
C VAL A 192 2.89 5.09 1.15
N LEU A 193 2.74 6.33 1.64
CA LEU A 193 2.20 6.59 2.99
C LEU A 193 0.75 6.09 3.12
N GLY A 194 -0.03 6.24 2.06
CA GLY A 194 -1.39 5.71 1.97
C GLY A 194 -1.43 4.19 2.14
N LEU A 195 -0.47 3.46 1.56
CA LEU A 195 -0.39 1.99 1.74
C LEU A 195 -0.26 1.59 3.20
N GLY A 196 0.60 2.26 3.97
CA GLY A 196 0.80 1.97 5.40
C GLY A 196 -0.49 2.18 6.22
N LYS A 197 -1.24 3.23 5.90
CA LYS A 197 -2.52 3.52 6.57
C LYS A 197 -3.60 2.53 6.16
N ILE A 198 -3.71 2.21 4.87
CA ILE A 198 -4.67 1.23 4.35
C ILE A 198 -4.37 -0.18 4.86
N TYR A 199 -3.10 -0.52 5.10
CA TYR A 199 -2.72 -1.79 5.70
C TYR A 199 -3.43 -2.04 7.04
N GLN A 200 -3.66 -1.02 7.84
CA GLN A 200 -4.35 -1.13 9.13
C GLN A 200 -5.82 -1.56 8.97
N MET A 201 -6.43 -1.34 7.79
CA MET A 201 -7.79 -1.82 7.48
C MET A 201 -7.88 -3.36 7.45
N LEU A 202 -6.76 -4.08 7.40
CA LEU A 202 -6.75 -5.54 7.52
C LEU A 202 -7.39 -6.02 8.83
N GLY A 203 -7.39 -5.18 9.87
CA GLY A 203 -8.05 -5.46 11.14
C GLY A 203 -9.54 -5.78 10.99
N TYR A 204 -10.24 -5.12 10.06
CA TYR A 204 -11.66 -5.41 9.82
C TYR A 204 -11.93 -6.80 9.26
N LEU A 205 -10.92 -7.48 8.68
CA LEU A 205 -11.07 -8.85 8.20
C LEU A 205 -11.32 -9.84 9.34
N CYS A 206 -10.87 -9.52 10.56
CA CYS A 206 -11.15 -10.35 11.74
C CYS A 206 -12.67 -10.49 11.98
N LEU A 207 -13.46 -9.46 11.64
CA LEU A 207 -14.93 -9.53 11.70
C LEU A 207 -15.51 -10.48 10.64
N THR A 208 -15.02 -10.41 9.40
CA THR A 208 -15.51 -11.25 8.30
C THR A 208 -15.04 -12.70 8.41
N ASP A 209 -13.89 -12.91 9.03
CA ASP A 209 -13.29 -14.24 9.24
C ASP A 209 -13.76 -14.87 10.57
N CYS A 210 -14.61 -14.18 11.35
CA CYS A 210 -15.09 -14.59 12.66
C CYS A 210 -13.94 -14.83 13.66
N GLU A 211 -12.90 -14.05 13.59
CA GLU A 211 -11.76 -14.08 14.51
C GLU A 211 -11.93 -13.03 15.61
N PHE A 212 -12.82 -13.30 16.54
CA PHE A 212 -13.11 -12.44 17.70
C PHE A 212 -13.59 -13.29 18.88
N ASP A 213 -13.41 -12.77 20.07
CA ASP A 213 -13.97 -13.33 21.28
C ASP A 213 -15.27 -12.59 21.65
N VAL A 214 -16.26 -13.34 22.15
CA VAL A 214 -17.49 -12.75 22.71
C VAL A 214 -17.26 -12.45 24.18
N THR A 215 -17.15 -11.17 24.52
CA THR A 215 -16.83 -10.72 25.87
C THR A 215 -18.03 -10.61 26.76
N TYR A 216 -19.21 -10.34 26.19
CA TYR A 216 -20.49 -10.40 26.90
C TYR A 216 -21.63 -10.65 25.92
N ALA A 217 -22.76 -11.13 26.49
CA ALA A 217 -24.01 -11.29 25.79
C ALA A 217 -25.16 -10.86 26.72
N GLU A 218 -26.01 -9.99 26.24
CA GLU A 218 -27.17 -9.48 26.96
C GLU A 218 -28.40 -9.53 26.06
N LEU A 219 -29.53 -9.98 26.64
CA LEU A 219 -30.82 -9.95 25.96
C LEU A 219 -31.58 -8.70 26.41
N ASP A 220 -31.81 -7.77 25.49
CA ASP A 220 -32.60 -6.56 25.71
C ASP A 220 -33.90 -6.67 24.90
N ASP A 221 -35.01 -6.91 25.58
CA ASP A 221 -36.33 -7.17 25.00
C ASP A 221 -36.27 -8.25 23.89
N GLU A 222 -36.27 -7.82 22.61
CA GLU A 222 -36.22 -8.69 21.43
C GLU A 222 -34.83 -8.74 20.78
N ASN A 223 -33.83 -8.02 21.34
CA ASN A 223 -32.50 -7.93 20.74
C ASN A 223 -31.45 -8.67 21.57
N LEU A 224 -30.56 -9.37 20.90
CA LEU A 224 -29.35 -9.91 21.50
C LEU A 224 -28.18 -8.93 21.24
N LEU A 225 -27.66 -8.36 22.32
CA LEU A 225 -26.47 -7.51 22.30
C LEU A 225 -25.24 -8.35 22.61
N LEU A 226 -24.23 -8.30 21.73
CA LEU A 226 -22.97 -9.00 21.91
C LEU A 226 -21.82 -7.99 21.95
N GLY A 227 -20.94 -8.10 22.94
CA GLY A 227 -19.64 -7.45 22.92
C GLY A 227 -18.63 -8.35 22.25
N LEU A 228 -17.88 -7.80 21.28
CA LEU A 228 -16.86 -8.51 20.53
C LEU A 228 -15.50 -7.88 20.78
N GLU A 229 -14.51 -8.71 21.09
CA GLU A 229 -13.10 -8.30 21.19
C GLU A 229 -12.32 -8.84 20.03
N LEU A 230 -11.67 -7.95 19.26
CA LEU A 230 -10.85 -8.30 18.12
C LEU A 230 -9.40 -8.53 18.55
N PRO A 231 -8.65 -9.41 17.86
CA PRO A 231 -7.22 -9.65 18.15
C PRO A 231 -6.30 -8.49 17.73
N CYS A 232 -6.84 -7.45 17.11
CA CYS A 232 -6.11 -6.26 16.66
C CYS A 232 -7.03 -5.04 16.62
N GLU A 233 -6.44 -3.87 16.71
CA GLU A 233 -7.16 -2.60 16.59
C GLU A 233 -7.70 -2.38 15.16
N ILE A 234 -8.84 -1.70 15.06
CA ILE A 234 -9.39 -1.18 13.81
C ILE A 234 -9.12 0.33 13.72
N PRO A 235 -8.78 0.85 12.54
CA PRO A 235 -8.28 2.23 12.42
C PRO A 235 -9.35 3.30 12.60
N VAL A 236 -10.63 3.00 12.32
CA VAL A 236 -11.75 3.97 12.39
C VAL A 236 -13.01 3.23 12.83
N GLU A 237 -13.76 3.88 13.71
CA GLU A 237 -15.10 3.41 14.08
C GLU A 237 -16.03 3.36 12.88
N PHE A 238 -16.90 2.36 12.82
CA PHE A 238 -17.87 2.21 11.75
C PHE A 238 -19.20 1.66 12.28
N SER A 239 -20.23 1.74 11.45
CA SER A 239 -21.50 1.11 11.72
C SER A 239 -22.14 0.53 10.46
N ASN A 240 -22.73 -0.66 10.59
CA ASN A 240 -23.47 -1.30 9.53
C ASN A 240 -24.67 -2.07 10.10
N GLY A 241 -25.76 -2.14 9.35
CA GLY A 241 -26.96 -2.89 9.73
C GLY A 241 -27.97 -2.93 8.60
N ASN A 242 -28.90 -3.90 8.67
CA ASN A 242 -29.95 -4.13 7.66
C ASN A 242 -31.37 -4.22 8.26
N GLY A 243 -31.55 -3.84 9.52
CA GLY A 243 -32.83 -3.95 10.24
C GLY A 243 -32.91 -5.16 11.17
N ASP A 244 -32.31 -6.29 10.80
CA ASP A 244 -32.25 -7.51 11.62
C ASP A 244 -30.94 -7.62 12.39
N PHE A 245 -29.91 -6.93 11.94
CA PHE A 245 -28.57 -6.94 12.47
C PHE A 245 -27.95 -5.56 12.40
N TYR A 246 -27.29 -5.15 13.47
CA TYR A 246 -26.54 -3.91 13.56
C TYR A 246 -25.16 -4.17 14.18
N LEU A 247 -24.11 -3.73 13.52
CA LEU A 247 -22.72 -3.79 13.99
C LEU A 247 -22.16 -2.39 14.12
N THR A 248 -21.53 -2.09 15.24
CA THR A 248 -20.78 -0.85 15.49
C THR A 248 -19.46 -1.19 16.15
N GLY A 249 -18.41 -0.48 15.82
CA GLY A 249 -17.08 -0.64 16.40
C GLY A 249 -16.30 0.64 16.29
#